data_71cbd71f53a10f0ff37dc04fce7ea017
#
_entry.id   71cbd71f53a10f0ff37dc04fce7ea017
#
_cell.length_a   1.000
_cell.length_b   1.000
_cell.length_c   1.000
_cell.angle_alpha   90.00
_cell.angle_beta   90.00
_cell.angle_gamma   90.00
#
_symmetry.space_group_name_H-M   'P 1'
#
loop_
_entity.id
_entity.type
_entity.pdbx_description
1 polymer ?
#
loop_
_entity_poly.entity_id
_entity_poly.type
_entity_poly.pdbx_seq_one_letter_code
_entity_poly.pdbx_strand_id
1 'polypeptide(L)'
;MLKSVKLNLFLFLATLGTISMSAQTEAKKVTDQDLNKFADAYQAVQMENQKAQQEMVAMIEESGLDVEKFQKIQKAQMDPNTKVDATEKELTAHKTIMAEIQAMQPKLQSEMEALIKKKGLTMQRYQEVAAAIQTNQELQQQLQAIMMKKQTGDTE
;
A
#
# COMPACT_ATOMS: atom_id res chain seq x y z
N MET A 1 -6.30 6.27 -26.85
CA MET A 1 -6.08 7.30 -25.81
C MET A 1 -6.43 6.68 -24.47
N LEU A 2 -5.45 6.14 -23.75
CA LEU A 2 -5.66 5.60 -22.40
C LEU A 2 -5.87 6.80 -21.47
N LYS A 3 -7.11 7.02 -21.04
CA LYS A 3 -7.38 7.92 -19.92
C LYS A 3 -6.77 7.28 -18.66
N SER A 4 -5.74 7.90 -18.15
CA SER A 4 -5.14 7.54 -16.87
C SER A 4 -6.20 7.67 -15.78
N VAL A 5 -6.90 6.59 -15.49
CA VAL A 5 -7.74 6.48 -14.31
C VAL A 5 -6.78 6.48 -13.13
N LYS A 6 -6.64 7.62 -12.47
CA LYS A 6 -5.95 7.73 -11.19
C LYS A 6 -6.79 6.96 -10.16
N LEU A 7 -6.53 5.67 -10.10
CA LEU A 7 -7.15 4.76 -9.18
C LEU A 7 -6.66 5.11 -7.76
N ASN A 8 -7.40 5.97 -7.07
CA ASN A 8 -7.19 6.24 -5.64
C ASN A 8 -7.63 5.03 -4.79
N LEU A 9 -7.17 3.83 -5.16
CA LEU A 9 -7.35 2.62 -4.37
C LEU A 9 -6.36 2.58 -3.17
N PHE A 10 -5.69 3.71 -2.93
CA PHE A 10 -4.65 3.87 -1.91
C PHE A 10 -5.16 3.77 -0.46
N LEU A 11 -6.46 3.64 -0.25
CA LEU A 11 -7.04 3.66 1.10
C LEU A 11 -6.94 2.32 1.84
N PHE A 12 -6.48 1.25 1.16
CA PHE A 12 -6.52 -0.09 1.76
C PHE A 12 -5.25 -0.50 2.50
N LEU A 13 -4.14 0.19 2.29
CA LEU A 13 -2.86 -0.17 2.95
C LEU A 13 -2.45 0.77 4.09
N ALA A 14 -3.26 1.80 4.37
CA ALA A 14 -2.99 2.75 5.46
C ALA A 14 -3.47 2.26 6.85
N THR A 15 -4.15 1.11 6.92
CA THR A 15 -4.52 0.49 8.20
C THR A 15 -3.48 -0.52 8.69
N LEU A 16 -2.20 -0.25 8.48
CA LEU A 16 -1.18 -0.85 9.34
C LEU A 16 -1.33 -0.15 10.70
N GLY A 17 -2.17 -0.78 11.52
CA GLY A 17 -2.52 -0.51 12.89
C GLY A 17 -2.02 0.81 13.47
N THR A 18 -2.97 1.62 13.94
CA THR A 18 -2.68 2.55 15.04
C THR A 18 -2.04 1.75 16.17
N ILE A 19 -0.73 1.55 16.09
CA ILE A 19 0.05 1.16 17.25
C ILE A 19 -0.04 2.38 18.14
N SER A 20 -0.85 2.28 19.18
CA SER A 20 -0.84 3.20 20.30
C SER A 20 0.63 3.35 20.72
N MET A 21 1.21 4.51 20.43
CA MET A 21 2.51 4.90 20.97
C MET A 21 2.35 5.10 22.48
N SER A 22 2.31 3.99 23.21
CA SER A 22 2.53 3.96 24.64
C SER A 22 3.87 3.30 24.83
N ALA A 23 4.90 4.09 24.86
CA ALA A 23 6.12 4.01 25.63
C ALA A 23 7.20 4.81 24.89
N GLN A 24 7.71 5.83 25.56
CA GLN A 24 9.00 6.47 25.30
C GLN A 24 10.12 5.42 25.37
N THR A 25 10.27 4.65 24.32
CA THR A 25 11.55 4.04 24.01
C THR A 25 12.26 5.06 23.15
N GLU A 26 13.40 5.57 23.60
CA GLU A 26 14.25 6.48 22.79
C GLU A 26 14.33 5.92 21.39
N ALA A 27 13.74 6.64 20.41
CA ALA A 27 13.72 6.22 19.04
C ALA A 27 15.18 6.06 18.59
N LYS A 28 15.63 4.82 18.39
CA LYS A 28 16.99 4.54 17.96
C LYS A 28 17.28 5.39 16.74
N LYS A 29 18.34 6.19 16.80
CA LYS A 29 18.79 7.03 15.69
C LYS A 29 18.79 6.22 14.39
N VAL A 30 18.18 6.78 13.35
CA VAL A 30 18.20 6.15 12.04
C VAL A 30 19.61 6.24 11.46
N THR A 31 20.16 5.12 11.04
CA THR A 31 21.50 5.02 10.44
C THR A 31 21.42 4.99 8.92
N ASP A 32 22.53 5.27 8.23
CA ASP A 32 22.62 5.13 6.77
C ASP A 32 22.31 3.70 6.31
N GLN A 33 22.67 2.70 7.12
CA GLN A 33 22.33 1.31 6.87
C GLN A 33 20.82 1.07 6.94
N ASP A 34 20.13 1.67 7.92
CA ASP A 34 18.67 1.58 8.02
C ASP A 34 18.01 2.23 6.81
N LEU A 35 18.50 3.39 6.36
CA LEU A 35 17.97 4.09 5.17
C LEU A 35 18.16 3.26 3.90
N ASN A 36 19.32 2.63 3.72
CA ASN A 36 19.57 1.78 2.56
C ASN A 36 18.65 0.55 2.55
N LYS A 37 18.52 -0.15 3.69
CA LYS A 37 17.60 -1.28 3.85
C LYS A 37 16.14 -0.86 3.67
N PHE A 38 15.79 0.32 4.18
CA PHE A 38 14.46 0.89 4.02
C PHE A 38 14.16 1.18 2.55
N ALA A 39 15.10 1.76 1.80
CA ALA A 39 14.94 2.01 0.37
C ALA A 39 14.68 0.70 -0.41
N ASP A 40 15.45 -0.36 -0.11
CA ASP A 40 15.26 -1.68 -0.74
C ASP A 40 13.91 -2.32 -0.38
N ALA A 41 13.50 -2.22 0.89
CA ALA A 41 12.22 -2.71 1.35
C ALA A 41 11.07 -1.91 0.73
N TYR A 42 11.19 -0.60 0.68
CA TYR A 42 10.19 0.30 0.11
C TYR A 42 9.95 0.00 -1.39
N GLN A 43 11.01 -0.17 -2.18
CA GLN A 43 10.88 -0.56 -3.59
C GLN A 43 10.18 -1.92 -3.76
N ALA A 44 10.57 -2.91 -2.95
CA ALA A 44 9.94 -4.23 -3.01
C ALA A 44 8.45 -4.17 -2.63
N VAL A 45 8.09 -3.41 -1.60
CA VAL A 45 6.71 -3.18 -1.19
C VAL A 45 5.92 -2.45 -2.28
N GLN A 46 6.51 -1.45 -2.94
CA GLN A 46 5.86 -0.75 -4.05
C GLN A 46 5.56 -1.67 -5.23
N MET A 47 6.49 -2.56 -5.57
CA MET A 47 6.27 -3.54 -6.64
C MET A 47 5.15 -4.52 -6.29
N GLU A 48 5.11 -5.01 -5.05
CA GLU A 48 4.04 -5.92 -4.59
C GLU A 48 2.68 -5.21 -4.55
N ASN A 49 2.64 -3.94 -4.13
CA ASN A 49 1.43 -3.14 -4.19
C ASN A 49 0.90 -2.95 -5.62
N GLN A 50 1.79 -2.73 -6.60
CA GLN A 50 1.39 -2.64 -8.00
C GLN A 50 0.81 -3.96 -8.51
N LYS A 51 1.41 -5.08 -8.14
CA LYS A 51 0.91 -6.41 -8.48
C LYS A 51 -0.46 -6.67 -7.85
N ALA A 52 -0.62 -6.40 -6.56
CA ALA A 52 -1.90 -6.54 -5.87
C ALA A 52 -2.99 -5.65 -6.49
N GLN A 53 -2.65 -4.44 -6.93
CA GLN A 53 -3.60 -3.57 -7.66
C GLN A 53 -4.02 -4.17 -9.00
N GLN A 54 -3.09 -4.76 -9.75
CA GLN A 54 -3.41 -5.44 -11.02
C GLN A 54 -4.31 -6.65 -10.79
N GLU A 55 -4.04 -7.44 -9.76
CA GLU A 55 -4.87 -8.59 -9.37
C GLU A 55 -6.29 -8.13 -8.98
N MET A 56 -6.42 -7.04 -8.24
CA MET A 56 -7.73 -6.47 -7.90
C MET A 56 -8.50 -5.97 -9.13
N VAL A 57 -7.82 -5.31 -10.07
CA VAL A 57 -8.46 -4.87 -11.32
C VAL A 57 -8.95 -6.07 -12.12
N ALA A 58 -8.12 -7.09 -12.29
CA ALA A 58 -8.49 -8.32 -13.00
C ALA A 58 -9.71 -9.00 -12.34
N MET A 59 -9.72 -9.10 -11.02
CA MET A 59 -10.85 -9.67 -10.26
C MET A 59 -12.15 -8.89 -10.49
N ILE A 60 -12.09 -7.56 -10.52
CA ILE A 60 -13.26 -6.71 -10.80
C ILE A 60 -13.77 -6.97 -12.22
N GLU A 61 -12.90 -6.98 -13.22
CA GLU A 61 -13.26 -7.20 -14.62
C GLU A 61 -13.81 -8.62 -14.87
N GLU A 62 -13.21 -9.65 -14.28
CA GLU A 62 -13.66 -11.04 -14.36
C GLU A 62 -15.05 -11.23 -13.74
N SER A 63 -15.42 -10.43 -12.76
CA SER A 63 -16.77 -10.45 -12.17
C SER A 63 -17.86 -9.85 -13.07
N GLY A 64 -17.47 -9.24 -14.20
CA GLY A 64 -18.37 -8.55 -15.11
C GLY A 64 -18.69 -7.10 -14.69
N LEU A 65 -17.94 -6.55 -13.74
CA LEU A 65 -17.95 -5.13 -13.42
C LEU A 65 -16.76 -4.44 -14.07
N ASP A 66 -16.94 -3.20 -14.51
CA ASP A 66 -15.82 -2.31 -14.75
C ASP A 66 -15.39 -1.60 -13.45
N VAL A 67 -14.13 -1.16 -13.41
CA VAL A 67 -13.54 -0.53 -12.23
C VAL A 67 -14.29 0.76 -11.83
N GLU A 68 -14.79 1.52 -12.80
CA GLU A 68 -15.53 2.76 -12.55
C GLU A 68 -16.87 2.47 -11.86
N LYS A 69 -17.60 1.45 -12.34
CA LYS A 69 -18.85 1.01 -11.73
C LYS A 69 -18.64 0.47 -10.31
N PHE A 70 -17.59 -0.35 -10.12
CA PHE A 70 -17.20 -0.83 -8.79
C PHE A 70 -16.97 0.33 -7.81
N GLN A 71 -16.21 1.35 -8.22
CA GLN A 71 -15.96 2.53 -7.38
C GLN A 71 -17.23 3.34 -7.09
N LYS A 72 -18.11 3.50 -8.07
CA LYS A 72 -19.40 4.19 -7.88
C LYS A 72 -20.28 3.48 -6.84
N ILE A 73 -20.35 2.15 -6.92
CA ILE A 73 -21.11 1.34 -5.96
C ILE A 73 -20.48 1.49 -4.57
N GLN A 74 -19.15 1.34 -4.46
CA GLN A 74 -18.44 1.47 -3.19
C GLN A 74 -18.67 2.85 -2.55
N LYS A 75 -18.53 3.93 -3.34
CA LYS A 75 -18.75 5.29 -2.87
C LYS A 75 -20.19 5.50 -2.39
N ALA A 76 -21.17 4.99 -3.13
CA ALA A 76 -22.58 5.10 -2.75
C ALA A 76 -22.92 4.31 -1.49
N GLN A 77 -22.25 3.18 -1.24
CA GLN A 77 -22.42 2.42 0.01
C GLN A 77 -21.81 3.12 1.23
N MET A 78 -20.80 3.98 1.02
CA MET A 78 -20.18 4.76 2.11
C MET A 78 -20.94 6.06 2.43
N ASP A 79 -21.80 6.53 1.54
CA ASP A 79 -22.59 7.76 1.71
C ASP A 79 -24.09 7.42 1.73
N PRO A 80 -24.76 7.48 2.89
CA PRO A 80 -26.18 7.13 3.03
C PRO A 80 -27.12 8.04 2.22
N ASN A 81 -26.65 9.20 1.75
CA ASN A 81 -27.42 10.12 0.92
C ASN A 81 -27.31 9.85 -0.57
N THR A 82 -26.36 8.98 -0.98
CA THR A 82 -26.13 8.65 -2.38
C THR A 82 -26.90 7.40 -2.76
N LYS A 83 -27.82 7.51 -3.74
CA LYS A 83 -28.50 6.35 -4.29
C LYS A 83 -27.51 5.50 -5.09
N VAL A 84 -27.51 4.20 -4.81
CA VAL A 84 -26.74 3.23 -5.58
C VAL A 84 -27.45 2.98 -6.90
N ASP A 85 -26.90 3.51 -8.00
CA ASP A 85 -27.35 3.19 -9.35
C ASP A 85 -26.66 1.90 -9.81
N ALA A 86 -27.20 0.75 -9.39
CA ALA A 86 -26.67 -0.57 -9.74
C ALA A 86 -27.78 -1.63 -9.70
N THR A 87 -27.66 -2.59 -10.58
CA THR A 87 -28.52 -3.77 -10.62
C THR A 87 -28.20 -4.73 -9.47
N GLU A 88 -29.13 -5.62 -9.12
CA GLU A 88 -28.88 -6.66 -8.10
C GLU A 88 -27.68 -7.54 -8.44
N LYS A 89 -27.47 -7.85 -9.73
CA LYS A 89 -26.32 -8.60 -10.20
C LYS A 89 -25.00 -7.87 -9.92
N GLU A 90 -24.95 -6.56 -10.21
CA GLU A 90 -23.77 -5.72 -9.94
C GLU A 90 -23.50 -5.57 -8.45
N LEU A 91 -24.54 -5.42 -7.64
CA LEU A 91 -24.40 -5.36 -6.18
C LEU A 91 -23.90 -6.69 -5.60
N THR A 92 -24.35 -7.81 -6.14
CA THR A 92 -23.89 -9.15 -5.73
C THR A 92 -22.42 -9.33 -6.11
N ALA A 93 -22.04 -8.99 -7.35
CA ALA A 93 -20.65 -9.03 -7.82
C ALA A 93 -19.75 -8.15 -6.94
N HIS A 94 -20.16 -6.91 -6.67
CA HIS A 94 -19.42 -6.00 -5.79
C HIS A 94 -19.20 -6.61 -4.40
N LYS A 95 -20.24 -7.19 -3.79
CA LYS A 95 -20.14 -7.84 -2.47
C LYS A 95 -19.16 -9.02 -2.48
N THR A 96 -19.19 -9.84 -3.52
CA THR A 96 -18.28 -10.97 -3.68
C THR A 96 -16.82 -10.47 -3.78
N ILE A 97 -16.56 -9.50 -4.64
CA ILE A 97 -15.22 -8.90 -4.79
C ILE A 97 -14.72 -8.34 -3.46
N MET A 98 -15.57 -7.60 -2.73
CA MET A 98 -15.20 -7.06 -1.43
C MET A 98 -14.82 -8.15 -0.43
N ALA A 99 -15.52 -9.28 -0.43
CA ALA A 99 -15.19 -10.43 0.41
C ALA A 99 -13.86 -11.06 0.01
N GLU A 100 -13.58 -11.18 -1.28
CA GLU A 100 -12.31 -11.72 -1.80
C GLU A 100 -11.14 -10.79 -1.47
N ILE A 101 -11.29 -9.48 -1.67
CA ILE A 101 -10.28 -8.48 -1.27
C ILE A 101 -10.00 -8.57 0.23
N GLN A 102 -11.03 -8.71 1.05
CA GLN A 102 -10.87 -8.86 2.50
C GLN A 102 -10.13 -10.16 2.86
N ALA A 103 -10.42 -11.25 2.16
CA ALA A 103 -9.74 -12.53 2.35
C ALA A 103 -8.26 -12.50 1.91
N MET A 104 -7.90 -11.63 0.96
CA MET A 104 -6.51 -11.44 0.53
C MET A 104 -5.65 -10.67 1.54
N GLN A 105 -6.24 -9.85 2.39
CA GLN A 105 -5.51 -8.96 3.31
C GLN A 105 -4.49 -9.68 4.20
N PRO A 106 -4.81 -10.81 4.88
CA PRO A 106 -3.85 -11.50 5.74
C PRO A 106 -2.65 -12.02 4.95
N LYS A 107 -2.88 -12.50 3.72
CA LYS A 107 -1.83 -12.97 2.82
C LYS A 107 -0.91 -11.82 2.42
N LEU A 108 -1.47 -10.71 1.95
CA LEU A 108 -0.71 -9.52 1.56
C LEU A 108 0.11 -8.96 2.72
N GLN A 109 -0.46 -8.95 3.93
CA GLN A 109 0.27 -8.52 5.13
C GLN A 109 1.46 -9.43 5.40
N SER A 110 1.28 -10.74 5.35
CA SER A 110 2.34 -11.73 5.57
C SER A 110 3.45 -11.61 4.52
N GLU A 111 3.08 -11.41 3.25
CA GLU A 111 4.02 -11.21 2.14
C GLU A 111 4.84 -9.92 2.33
N MET A 112 4.20 -8.83 2.75
CA MET A 112 4.90 -7.58 3.06
C MET A 112 5.88 -7.73 4.22
N GLU A 113 5.47 -8.39 5.31
CA GLU A 113 6.36 -8.66 6.44
C GLU A 113 7.57 -9.49 6.00
N ALA A 114 7.35 -10.51 5.18
CA ALA A 114 8.41 -11.35 4.63
C ALA A 114 9.38 -10.55 3.73
N LEU A 115 8.85 -9.66 2.88
CA LEU A 115 9.65 -8.78 2.02
C LEU A 115 10.53 -7.84 2.83
N ILE A 116 9.97 -7.17 3.82
CA ILE A 116 10.68 -6.25 4.70
C ILE A 116 11.78 -7.00 5.47
N LYS A 117 11.46 -8.18 6.01
CA LYS A 117 12.42 -9.04 6.71
C LYS A 117 13.55 -9.51 5.78
N LYS A 118 13.23 -9.88 4.53
CA LYS A 118 14.22 -10.26 3.52
C LYS A 118 15.20 -9.13 3.21
N LYS A 119 14.79 -7.88 3.36
CA LYS A 119 15.65 -6.69 3.19
C LYS A 119 16.41 -6.31 4.47
N GLY A 120 16.30 -7.12 5.53
CA GLY A 120 17.07 -6.99 6.76
C GLY A 120 16.52 -5.97 7.75
N LEU A 121 15.21 -5.67 7.67
CA LEU A 121 14.47 -4.88 8.66
C LEU A 121 13.38 -5.74 9.31
N THR A 122 13.08 -5.44 10.58
CA THR A 122 11.81 -5.88 11.18
C THR A 122 10.69 -4.93 10.75
N MET A 123 9.43 -5.38 10.77
CA MET A 123 8.28 -4.51 10.52
C MET A 123 8.30 -3.27 11.43
N GLN A 124 8.58 -3.47 12.71
CA GLN A 124 8.69 -2.36 13.68
C GLN A 124 9.77 -1.36 13.24
N ARG A 125 10.99 -1.84 12.90
CA ARG A 125 12.07 -0.93 12.47
C ARG A 125 11.75 -0.21 11.18
N TYR A 126 11.11 -0.87 10.23
CA TYR A 126 10.62 -0.26 8.99
C TYR A 126 9.65 0.91 9.29
N GLN A 127 8.70 0.72 10.21
CA GLN A 127 7.75 1.76 10.62
C GLN A 127 8.44 2.91 11.37
N GLU A 128 9.39 2.62 12.26
CA GLU A 128 10.19 3.64 12.97
C GLU A 128 10.98 4.51 12.00
N VAL A 129 11.64 3.89 11.00
CA VAL A 129 12.39 4.61 9.96
C VAL A 129 11.45 5.44 9.09
N ALA A 130 10.31 4.89 8.69
CA ALA A 130 9.30 5.62 7.91
C ALA A 130 8.79 6.87 8.67
N ALA A 131 8.48 6.73 9.96
CA ALA A 131 8.04 7.84 10.80
C ALA A 131 9.13 8.91 10.96
N ALA A 132 10.39 8.50 11.17
CA ALA A 132 11.51 9.40 11.27
C ALA A 132 11.73 10.19 9.96
N ILE A 133 11.62 9.54 8.80
CA ILE A 133 11.73 10.19 7.49
C ILE A 133 10.63 11.24 7.30
N GLN A 134 9.39 10.97 7.72
CA GLN A 134 8.27 11.91 7.58
C GLN A 134 8.50 13.22 8.34
N THR A 135 9.23 13.18 9.45
CA THR A 135 9.44 14.32 10.34
C THR A 135 10.81 14.98 10.21
N ASN A 136 11.74 14.36 9.46
CA ASN A 136 13.12 14.84 9.33
C ASN A 136 13.49 15.07 7.86
N GLN A 137 13.66 16.34 7.48
CA GLN A 137 14.00 16.76 6.11
C GLN A 137 15.37 16.23 5.63
N GLU A 138 16.35 16.09 6.52
CA GLU A 138 17.66 15.55 6.18
C GLU A 138 17.55 14.07 5.77
N LEU A 139 16.79 13.25 6.54
CA LEU A 139 16.53 11.86 6.20
C LEU A 139 15.76 11.71 4.88
N GLN A 140 14.85 12.64 4.58
CA GLN A 140 14.13 12.67 3.30
C GLN A 140 15.11 12.88 2.13
N GLN A 141 16.03 13.83 2.26
CA GLN A 141 17.02 14.12 1.22
C GLN A 141 18.00 12.95 1.04
N GLN A 142 18.45 12.34 2.14
CA GLN A 142 19.32 11.16 2.11
C GLN A 142 18.62 9.97 1.45
N LEU A 143 17.36 9.69 1.81
CA LEU A 143 16.58 8.64 1.17
C LEU A 143 16.40 8.90 -0.33
N GLN A 144 16.09 10.14 -0.72
CA GLN A 144 15.97 10.50 -2.13
C GLN A 144 17.25 10.26 -2.90
N ALA A 145 18.41 10.63 -2.35
CA ALA A 145 19.70 10.38 -2.95
C ALA A 145 20.01 8.87 -3.10
N ILE A 146 19.70 8.06 -2.08
CA ILE A 146 19.81 6.61 -2.13
C ILE A 146 18.93 6.02 -3.23
N MET A 147 17.66 6.46 -3.32
CA MET A 147 16.71 5.98 -4.33
C MET A 147 17.18 6.32 -5.75
N MET A 148 17.73 7.52 -5.96
CA MET A 148 18.28 7.93 -7.26
C MET A 148 19.47 7.06 -7.66
N LYS A 149 20.45 6.83 -6.76
CA LYS A 149 21.59 5.93 -7.01
C LYS A 149 21.14 4.54 -7.42
N LYS A 150 20.14 3.98 -6.71
CA LYS A 150 19.62 2.64 -7.01
C LYS A 150 18.90 2.57 -8.37
N GLN A 151 18.31 3.66 -8.84
CA GLN A 151 17.65 3.72 -10.17
C GLN A 151 18.68 3.85 -11.31
N THR A 152 19.78 4.54 -11.08
CA THR A 152 20.83 4.74 -12.10
C THR A 152 21.81 3.57 -12.23
N GLY A 153 21.69 2.56 -11.36
CA GLY A 153 22.55 1.38 -11.40
C GLY A 153 23.95 1.61 -10.82
N ASP A 154 24.23 2.78 -10.24
CA ASP A 154 25.46 3.08 -9.52
C ASP A 154 25.42 2.42 -8.12
N THR A 155 25.53 1.11 -8.12
CA THR A 155 25.86 0.34 -6.91
C THR A 155 27.36 0.10 -6.92
N GLU A 156 28.10 0.94 -6.17
CA GLU A 156 29.45 0.57 -5.72
C GLU A 156 29.40 -0.63 -4.76
#